data_5cec9fc9a10879a751577aabcd59cb58
#
_entry.id   5cec9fc9a10879a751577aabcd59cb58
#
_cell.length_a   1.000
_cell.length_b   1.000
_cell.length_c   1.000
_cell.angle_alpha   90.00
_cell.angle_beta   90.00
_cell.angle_gamma   90.00
#
_symmetry.space_group_name_H-M   'P 1'
#
loop_
_entity.id
_entity.type
_entity.pdbx_description
1 polymer ?
#
loop_
_entity_poly.entity_id
_entity_poly.type
_entity_poly.pdbx_seq_one_letter_code
_entity_poly.pdbx_strand_id
1 'polypeptide(L)'
;GEFLAKKLEEFGAKVYNQHADLVAYDNTILKARNVIGAYNPESKRRVLLCAHWDSRPYADQDADKTKHHSPILGVNDGASGVGVLLEVARQLQQQAPAIGIDIIFFDAEDYGIPYFYQGAYKNDTWCLGSQYWGRVPHVDGYNARYGILLDMVGGKNATFYKEQFSQRTAGKYVNKIWNTAHRLGFGNFFPKEKGTEVTDDHMYVYNLRQIPCVDIINYDPNYDTGFGDFWHTIDDTMDIIDKGTLNAVGQTLLEVIYNEK
;
A
#
# COMPACT_ATOMS: atom_id res chain seq x y z
N GLY A 1 14.70 -3.41 -2.16
CA GLY A 1 14.25 -3.76 -3.50
C GLY A 1 14.73 -5.12 -3.99
N GLU A 2 16.03 -5.47 -3.88
CA GLU A 2 16.56 -6.75 -4.39
C GLU A 2 15.90 -7.98 -3.75
N PHE A 3 15.74 -7.97 -2.44
CA PHE A 3 15.06 -9.05 -1.71
C PHE A 3 13.63 -9.26 -2.23
N LEU A 4 12.88 -8.17 -2.44
CA LEU A 4 11.49 -8.22 -2.92
C LEU A 4 11.42 -8.79 -4.35
N ALA A 5 12.28 -8.32 -5.25
CA ALA A 5 12.36 -8.83 -6.61
C ALA A 5 12.66 -10.34 -6.63
N LYS A 6 13.67 -10.77 -5.85
CA LYS A 6 14.03 -12.18 -5.71
C LYS A 6 12.89 -13.02 -5.15
N LYS A 7 12.16 -12.52 -4.13
CA LYS A 7 11.02 -13.25 -3.55
C LYS A 7 9.86 -13.39 -4.53
N LEU A 8 9.52 -12.35 -5.26
CA LEU A 8 8.49 -12.43 -6.30
C LEU A 8 8.87 -13.43 -7.41
N GLU A 9 10.15 -13.46 -7.82
CA GLU A 9 10.66 -14.41 -8.78
C GLU A 9 10.62 -15.86 -8.24
N GLU A 10 11.07 -16.07 -6.98
CA GLU A 10 10.96 -17.37 -6.29
C GLU A 10 9.51 -17.87 -6.22
N PHE A 11 8.54 -16.94 -6.09
CA PHE A 11 7.12 -17.26 -6.07
C PHE A 11 6.46 -17.27 -7.46
N GLY A 12 7.27 -17.33 -8.53
CA GLY A 12 6.82 -17.60 -9.90
C GLY A 12 6.30 -16.40 -10.67
N ALA A 13 6.50 -15.18 -10.19
CA ALA A 13 6.14 -13.98 -10.93
C ALA A 13 7.13 -13.68 -12.05
N LYS A 14 6.65 -13.09 -13.15
CA LYS A 14 7.51 -12.33 -14.05
C LYS A 14 7.83 -10.98 -13.40
N VAL A 15 9.11 -10.75 -13.08
CA VAL A 15 9.54 -9.59 -12.32
C VAL A 15 10.01 -8.45 -13.24
N TYR A 16 9.62 -7.23 -12.90
CA TYR A 16 10.12 -5.99 -13.49
C TYR A 16 10.68 -5.11 -12.38
N ASN A 17 11.83 -4.49 -12.64
CA ASN A 17 12.46 -3.51 -11.77
C ASN A 17 12.43 -2.15 -12.48
N GLN A 18 11.66 -1.22 -11.94
CA GLN A 18 11.52 0.11 -12.50
C GLN A 18 12.34 1.09 -11.68
N HIS A 19 13.51 1.47 -12.20
CA HIS A 19 14.40 2.45 -11.59
C HIS A 19 14.07 3.86 -12.06
N ALA A 20 14.12 4.83 -11.15
CA ALA A 20 13.92 6.24 -11.45
C ALA A 20 14.72 7.15 -10.50
N ASP A 21 15.16 8.27 -11.03
CA ASP A 21 15.69 9.38 -10.24
C ASP A 21 14.51 10.33 -9.94
N LEU A 22 14.04 10.32 -8.70
CA LEU A 22 12.90 11.11 -8.26
C LEU A 22 13.37 12.31 -7.43
N VAL A 23 12.81 13.48 -7.70
CA VAL A 23 13.17 14.70 -6.98
C VAL A 23 12.22 14.90 -5.81
N ALA A 24 12.74 14.84 -4.58
CA ALA A 24 11.99 15.06 -3.36
C ALA A 24 11.70 16.55 -3.09
N TYR A 25 10.91 16.81 -2.05
CA TYR A 25 10.50 18.17 -1.65
C TYR A 25 11.69 19.12 -1.37
N ASP A 26 12.80 18.59 -0.87
CA ASP A 26 14.03 19.31 -0.51
C ASP A 26 15.07 19.35 -1.64
N ASN A 27 14.70 18.88 -2.84
CA ASN A 27 15.53 18.68 -4.03
C ASN A 27 16.53 17.51 -3.92
N THR A 28 16.42 16.66 -2.91
CA THR A 28 17.16 15.40 -2.86
C THR A 28 16.76 14.54 -4.05
N ILE A 29 17.74 13.90 -4.71
CA ILE A 29 17.49 12.94 -5.77
C ILE A 29 17.43 11.55 -5.15
N LEU A 30 16.23 10.98 -5.08
CA LEU A 30 15.99 9.63 -4.61
C LEU A 30 16.22 8.64 -5.75
N LYS A 31 17.10 7.65 -5.53
CA LYS A 31 17.33 6.53 -6.47
C LYS A 31 16.27 5.47 -6.25
N ALA A 32 15.06 5.75 -6.66
CA ALA A 32 13.90 4.92 -6.40
C ALA A 32 13.86 3.67 -7.29
N ARG A 33 13.21 2.62 -6.78
CA ARG A 33 13.02 1.34 -7.45
C ARG A 33 11.66 0.75 -7.13
N ASN A 34 10.68 0.93 -8.00
CA ASN A 34 9.47 0.14 -7.93
C ASN A 34 9.74 -1.31 -8.35
N VAL A 35 9.21 -2.27 -7.59
CA VAL A 35 9.36 -3.71 -7.86
C VAL A 35 8.01 -4.28 -8.22
N ILE A 36 7.90 -4.91 -9.39
CA ILE A 36 6.64 -5.41 -9.91
C ILE A 36 6.74 -6.92 -10.18
N GLY A 37 5.78 -7.69 -9.69
CA GLY A 37 5.62 -9.11 -10.00
C GLY A 37 4.31 -9.38 -10.71
N ALA A 38 4.39 -9.89 -11.95
CA ALA A 38 3.20 -10.20 -12.76
C ALA A 38 2.94 -11.71 -12.81
N TYR A 39 1.75 -12.11 -12.38
CA TYR A 39 1.20 -13.45 -12.50
C TYR A 39 0.22 -13.50 -13.67
N ASN A 40 0.23 -14.56 -14.48
CA ASN A 40 -0.52 -14.67 -15.73
C ASN A 40 -0.37 -13.39 -16.59
N PRO A 41 0.85 -13.02 -16.98
CA PRO A 41 1.13 -11.72 -17.63
C PRO A 41 0.39 -11.53 -18.95
N GLU A 42 -0.01 -12.61 -19.62
CA GLU A 42 -0.77 -12.57 -20.89
C GLU A 42 -2.28 -12.31 -20.69
N SER A 43 -2.78 -12.41 -19.46
CA SER A 43 -4.19 -12.16 -19.19
C SER A 43 -4.52 -10.67 -19.30
N LYS A 44 -5.50 -10.35 -20.12
CA LYS A 44 -6.03 -8.97 -20.25
C LYS A 44 -6.94 -8.56 -19.09
N ARG A 45 -7.45 -9.53 -18.32
CA ARG A 45 -8.26 -9.28 -17.12
C ARG A 45 -7.33 -9.34 -15.93
N ARG A 46 -7.00 -8.20 -15.36
CA ARG A 46 -6.01 -8.08 -14.30
C ARG A 46 -6.56 -7.33 -13.10
N VAL A 47 -6.02 -7.67 -11.92
CA VAL A 47 -6.17 -6.92 -10.67
C VAL A 47 -4.77 -6.50 -10.22
N LEU A 48 -4.66 -5.25 -9.79
CA LEU A 48 -3.45 -4.69 -9.21
C LEU A 48 -3.51 -4.80 -7.69
N LEU A 49 -2.46 -5.31 -7.07
CA LEU A 49 -2.24 -5.27 -5.64
C LEU A 49 -0.98 -4.43 -5.39
N CYS A 50 -1.01 -3.50 -4.47
CA CYS A 50 0.16 -2.65 -4.21
C CYS A 50 0.33 -2.34 -2.72
N ALA A 51 1.55 -1.99 -2.35
CA ALA A 51 1.99 -1.46 -1.07
C ALA A 51 3.25 -0.65 -1.31
N HIS A 52 3.58 0.31 -0.44
CA HIS A 52 4.91 0.90 -0.47
C HIS A 52 5.90 0.05 0.33
N TRP A 53 7.20 0.15 0.02
CA TRP A 53 8.24 -0.66 0.64
C TRP A 53 9.37 0.16 1.28
N ASP A 54 9.40 1.46 1.02
CA ASP A 54 10.27 2.39 1.73
C ASP A 54 9.72 2.68 3.12
N SER A 55 10.53 3.28 3.95
CA SER A 55 10.15 3.73 5.28
C SER A 55 10.56 5.19 5.48
N ARG A 56 9.79 5.88 6.31
CA ARG A 56 10.00 7.30 6.57
C ARG A 56 11.37 7.59 7.19
N PRO A 57 12.12 8.56 6.66
CA PRO A 57 13.41 8.95 7.21
C PRO A 57 13.30 9.82 8.46
N TYR A 58 12.09 10.14 8.91
CA TYR A 58 11.81 11.04 10.02
C TYR A 58 10.74 10.47 10.96
N ALA A 59 11.02 10.47 12.26
CA ALA A 59 9.98 10.20 13.28
C ALA A 59 9.27 11.50 13.66
N ASP A 60 8.72 12.20 12.67
CA ASP A 60 8.25 13.58 12.82
C ASP A 60 6.90 13.73 13.55
N GLN A 61 6.25 12.62 13.87
CA GLN A 61 5.08 12.57 14.76
C GLN A 61 5.41 12.04 16.18
N ASP A 62 6.69 11.71 16.46
CA ASP A 62 7.09 11.26 17.80
C ASP A 62 6.86 12.38 18.84
N ALA A 63 6.31 12.01 19.99
CA ALA A 63 6.07 12.94 21.09
C ALA A 63 7.37 13.58 21.61
N ASP A 64 8.49 12.85 21.54
CA ASP A 64 9.83 13.34 21.84
C ASP A 64 10.45 14.00 20.59
N LYS A 65 10.40 15.32 20.54
CA LYS A 65 10.92 16.12 19.42
C LYS A 65 12.42 15.91 19.14
N THR A 66 13.18 15.38 20.10
CA THR A 66 14.60 15.07 19.86
C THR A 66 14.78 13.91 18.87
N LYS A 67 13.74 13.11 18.66
CA LYS A 67 13.72 11.96 17.75
C LYS A 67 13.24 12.31 16.33
N HIS A 68 12.70 13.51 16.11
CA HIS A 68 12.09 13.87 14.83
C HIS A 68 12.99 13.68 13.60
N HIS A 69 14.31 13.76 13.77
CA HIS A 69 15.29 13.53 12.69
C HIS A 69 15.81 12.07 12.64
N SER A 70 15.20 11.17 13.39
CA SER A 70 15.55 9.74 13.36
C SER A 70 14.69 9.01 12.33
N PRO A 71 15.25 8.05 11.58
CA PRO A 71 14.46 7.19 10.72
C PRO A 71 13.60 6.24 11.55
N ILE A 72 12.44 5.86 11.03
CA ILE A 72 11.59 4.82 11.62
C ILE A 72 11.89 3.46 10.99
N LEU A 73 11.50 2.38 11.67
CA LEU A 73 11.62 1.03 11.10
C LEU A 73 10.55 0.75 10.03
N GLY A 74 9.38 1.40 10.14
CA GLY A 74 8.29 1.24 9.18
C GLY A 74 7.73 -0.18 9.14
N VAL A 75 7.60 -0.83 10.31
CA VAL A 75 7.18 -2.25 10.36
C VAL A 75 5.71 -2.40 10.03
N ASN A 76 4.89 -1.44 10.44
CA ASN A 76 3.50 -1.36 10.04
C ASN A 76 3.36 -0.51 8.77
N ASP A 77 4.04 0.61 8.72
CA ASP A 77 4.06 1.62 7.67
C ASP A 77 5.29 1.41 6.75
N GLY A 78 5.20 0.80 5.72
CA GLY A 78 4.65 0.02 4.67
C GLY A 78 4.98 -1.47 4.74
N ALA A 79 5.91 -1.96 5.68
CA ALA A 79 6.34 -3.36 5.63
C ALA A 79 5.20 -4.35 5.92
N SER A 80 4.14 -3.96 6.63
CA SER A 80 2.98 -4.83 6.86
C SER A 80 2.26 -5.17 5.56
N GLY A 81 2.01 -4.19 4.70
CA GLY A 81 1.42 -4.39 3.37
C GLY A 81 2.29 -5.27 2.50
N VAL A 82 3.61 -5.01 2.48
CA VAL A 82 4.60 -5.85 1.78
C VAL A 82 4.53 -7.30 2.26
N GLY A 83 4.49 -7.53 3.57
CA GLY A 83 4.43 -8.87 4.15
C GLY A 83 3.18 -9.65 3.73
N VAL A 84 2.02 -9.00 3.76
CA VAL A 84 0.76 -9.61 3.28
C VAL A 84 0.87 -9.94 1.79
N LEU A 85 1.37 -9.04 0.95
CA LEU A 85 1.46 -9.27 -0.50
C LEU A 85 2.51 -10.33 -0.86
N LEU A 86 3.59 -10.49 -0.11
CA LEU A 86 4.53 -11.61 -0.29
C LEU A 86 3.88 -12.95 0.05
N GLU A 87 3.04 -13.01 1.10
CA GLU A 87 2.26 -14.22 1.38
C GLU A 87 1.23 -14.50 0.30
N VAL A 88 0.54 -13.49 -0.21
CA VAL A 88 -0.35 -13.63 -1.38
C VAL A 88 0.44 -14.18 -2.57
N ALA A 89 1.62 -13.65 -2.87
CA ALA A 89 2.50 -14.14 -3.94
C ALA A 89 2.84 -15.62 -3.79
N ARG A 90 3.16 -16.06 -2.56
CA ARG A 90 3.42 -17.46 -2.24
C ARG A 90 2.21 -18.36 -2.48
N GLN A 91 1.00 -17.88 -2.18
CA GLN A 91 -0.24 -18.61 -2.46
C GLN A 91 -0.53 -18.69 -3.97
N LEU A 92 -0.29 -17.61 -4.72
CA LEU A 92 -0.44 -17.59 -6.18
C LEU A 92 0.49 -18.59 -6.88
N GLN A 93 1.67 -18.86 -6.33
CA GLN A 93 2.57 -19.90 -6.82
C GLN A 93 1.96 -21.30 -6.64
N GLN A 94 1.29 -21.54 -5.52
CA GLN A 94 0.68 -22.85 -5.23
C GLN A 94 -0.59 -23.09 -6.04
N GLN A 95 -1.38 -22.06 -6.23
CA GLN A 95 -2.61 -22.11 -6.99
C GLN A 95 -2.71 -20.87 -7.89
N ALA A 96 -2.55 -21.08 -9.21
CA ALA A 96 -2.65 -20.01 -10.17
C ALA A 96 -4.06 -19.41 -10.20
N PRO A 97 -4.19 -18.06 -10.20
CA PRO A 97 -5.49 -17.39 -10.31
C PRO A 97 -6.05 -17.50 -11.73
N ALA A 98 -7.38 -17.37 -11.88
CA ALA A 98 -8.03 -17.40 -13.19
C ALA A 98 -7.78 -16.13 -14.03
N ILE A 99 -7.29 -15.08 -13.39
CA ILE A 99 -7.01 -13.76 -13.99
C ILE A 99 -5.53 -13.39 -13.82
N GLY A 100 -5.09 -12.31 -14.44
CA GLY A 100 -3.78 -11.72 -14.15
C GLY A 100 -3.79 -11.00 -12.79
N ILE A 101 -2.71 -11.17 -12.04
CA ILE A 101 -2.46 -10.41 -10.82
C ILE A 101 -1.11 -9.72 -10.96
N ASP A 102 -1.07 -8.42 -10.71
CA ASP A 102 0.18 -7.68 -10.57
C ASP A 102 0.34 -7.26 -9.11
N ILE A 103 1.51 -7.52 -8.55
CA ILE A 103 1.92 -7.02 -7.25
C ILE A 103 2.95 -5.94 -7.49
N ILE A 104 2.71 -4.72 -7.02
CA ILE A 104 3.66 -3.61 -7.12
C ILE A 104 4.04 -3.16 -5.72
N PHE A 105 5.33 -3.13 -5.45
CA PHE A 105 5.91 -2.47 -4.30
C PHE A 105 6.44 -1.10 -4.76
N PHE A 106 5.74 -0.03 -4.37
CA PHE A 106 6.14 1.34 -4.66
C PHE A 106 7.27 1.80 -3.75
N ASP A 107 8.19 2.60 -4.27
CA ASP A 107 9.29 3.20 -3.55
C ASP A 107 9.04 4.70 -3.38
N ALA A 108 9.70 5.32 -2.40
CA ALA A 108 9.63 6.76 -2.18
C ALA A 108 8.19 7.29 -2.03
N GLU A 109 7.34 6.53 -1.35
CA GLU A 109 6.03 6.97 -0.90
C GLU A 109 6.22 7.96 0.23
N ASP A 110 7.03 7.61 1.23
CA ASP A 110 7.07 8.17 2.56
C ASP A 110 8.17 9.23 2.77
N TYR A 111 8.80 9.68 1.68
CA TYR A 111 9.76 10.78 1.70
C TYR A 111 9.08 12.15 1.50
N GLY A 112 7.86 12.31 2.00
CA GLY A 112 7.12 13.57 1.92
C GLY A 112 7.60 14.62 2.92
N ILE A 113 7.05 15.84 2.80
CA ILE A 113 7.40 17.00 3.65
C ILE A 113 7.17 16.65 5.13
N PRO A 114 8.22 16.70 5.99
CA PRO A 114 8.05 16.41 7.40
C PRO A 114 7.39 17.57 8.15
N TYR A 115 6.76 17.26 9.27
CA TYR A 115 6.02 18.22 10.10
C TYR A 115 6.86 19.44 10.55
N PHE A 116 8.16 19.25 10.74
CA PHE A 116 9.08 20.32 11.17
C PHE A 116 9.65 21.16 10.02
N TYR A 117 9.28 20.88 8.77
CA TYR A 117 9.80 21.62 7.61
C TYR A 117 9.29 23.06 7.58
N GLN A 118 10.22 24.01 7.43
CA GLN A 118 9.92 25.45 7.42
C GLN A 118 10.10 26.12 6.05
N GLY A 119 10.32 25.31 5.02
CA GLY A 119 10.47 25.83 3.65
C GLY A 119 9.13 26.11 2.98
N ALA A 120 9.19 26.51 1.71
CA ALA A 120 8.00 26.73 0.91
C ALA A 120 7.22 25.43 0.71
N TYR A 121 5.89 25.48 0.88
CA TYR A 121 5.02 24.35 0.61
C TYR A 121 5.11 23.93 -0.86
N LYS A 122 5.20 22.62 -1.10
CA LYS A 122 5.16 22.01 -2.42
C LYS A 122 4.05 20.98 -2.46
N ASN A 123 3.28 20.95 -3.53
CA ASN A 123 2.27 19.93 -3.77
C ASN A 123 2.91 18.61 -4.21
N ASP A 124 2.18 17.51 -4.06
CA ASP A 124 2.51 16.19 -4.62
C ASP A 124 3.91 15.70 -4.24
N THR A 125 4.29 15.88 -2.98
CA THR A 125 5.62 15.50 -2.45
C THR A 125 5.67 14.08 -1.88
N TRP A 126 4.53 13.43 -1.77
CA TRP A 126 4.34 12.06 -1.29
C TRP A 126 4.14 11.09 -2.47
N CYS A 127 4.25 9.80 -2.25
CA CYS A 127 3.90 8.77 -3.22
C CYS A 127 4.66 8.90 -4.56
N LEU A 128 5.93 9.33 -4.52
CA LEU A 128 6.68 9.65 -5.74
C LEU A 128 6.86 8.45 -6.66
N GLY A 129 6.96 7.23 -6.11
CA GLY A 129 7.07 5.99 -6.88
C GLY A 129 5.83 5.66 -7.67
N SER A 130 4.65 5.75 -7.06
CA SER A 130 3.38 5.53 -7.78
C SER A 130 3.07 6.65 -8.75
N GLN A 131 3.45 7.89 -8.45
CA GLN A 131 3.39 8.99 -9.40
C GLN A 131 4.22 8.70 -10.66
N TYR A 132 5.45 8.21 -10.48
CA TYR A 132 6.31 7.83 -11.59
C TYR A 132 5.72 6.66 -12.39
N TRP A 133 5.34 5.58 -11.71
CA TRP A 133 4.71 4.43 -12.35
C TRP A 133 3.43 4.80 -13.10
N GLY A 134 2.63 5.68 -12.52
CA GLY A 134 1.41 6.15 -13.16
C GLY A 134 1.65 6.87 -14.49
N ARG A 135 2.76 7.61 -14.62
CA ARG A 135 3.16 8.26 -15.88
C ARG A 135 3.86 7.31 -16.84
N VAL A 136 4.68 6.40 -16.33
CA VAL A 136 5.50 5.47 -17.11
C VAL A 136 5.29 4.07 -16.56
N PRO A 137 4.20 3.37 -16.91
CA PRO A 137 3.95 2.02 -16.40
C PRO A 137 4.99 1.03 -16.93
N HIS A 138 5.19 -0.06 -16.19
CA HIS A 138 6.16 -1.11 -16.52
C HIS A 138 5.87 -1.88 -17.81
N VAL A 139 4.66 -1.75 -18.33
CA VAL A 139 4.20 -2.31 -19.62
C VAL A 139 3.39 -1.24 -20.35
N ASP A 140 3.69 -1.04 -21.63
CA ASP A 140 2.96 -0.11 -22.47
C ASP A 140 1.46 -0.46 -22.53
N GLY A 141 0.62 0.58 -22.37
CA GLY A 141 -0.83 0.38 -22.34
C GLY A 141 -1.36 -0.40 -21.14
N TYR A 142 -0.56 -0.54 -20.07
CA TYR A 142 -0.99 -1.22 -18.84
C TYR A 142 -2.34 -0.76 -18.35
N ASN A 143 -3.21 -1.70 -18.04
CA ASN A 143 -4.50 -1.46 -17.41
C ASN A 143 -4.88 -2.62 -16.49
N ALA A 144 -5.66 -2.33 -15.45
CA ALA A 144 -6.26 -3.30 -14.55
C ALA A 144 -7.73 -2.96 -14.31
N ARG A 145 -8.53 -3.96 -13.97
CA ARG A 145 -9.97 -3.74 -13.66
C ARG A 145 -10.14 -2.86 -12.43
N TYR A 146 -9.26 -3.05 -11.45
CA TYR A 146 -9.12 -2.25 -10.24
C TYR A 146 -7.81 -2.59 -9.53
N GLY A 147 -7.44 -1.74 -8.59
CA GLY A 147 -6.33 -1.94 -7.66
C GLY A 147 -6.79 -2.07 -6.22
N ILE A 148 -5.94 -2.64 -5.39
CA ILE A 148 -6.06 -2.65 -3.92
C ILE A 148 -4.68 -2.28 -3.36
N LEU A 149 -4.63 -1.16 -2.65
CA LEU A 149 -3.47 -0.73 -1.89
C LEU A 149 -3.59 -1.25 -0.46
N LEU A 150 -2.48 -1.68 0.11
CA LEU A 150 -2.35 -2.05 1.51
C LEU A 150 -1.36 -1.13 2.19
N ASP A 151 -1.83 -0.34 3.13
CA ASP A 151 -0.98 0.49 3.97
C ASP A 151 -1.35 0.35 5.44
N MET A 152 -0.34 0.22 6.32
CA MET A 152 -0.50 0.04 7.77
C MET A 152 -1.51 -1.05 8.16
N VAL A 153 -1.41 -2.23 7.54
CA VAL A 153 -2.38 -3.33 7.69
C VAL A 153 -1.99 -4.39 8.73
N GLY A 154 -1.01 -4.11 9.57
CA GLY A 154 -0.47 -5.08 10.54
C GLY A 154 -0.65 -4.72 12.01
N GLY A 155 -1.07 -3.51 12.34
CA GLY A 155 -1.11 -3.03 13.72
C GLY A 155 -2.14 -3.74 14.60
N LYS A 156 -1.85 -3.84 15.91
CA LYS A 156 -2.83 -4.29 16.91
C LYS A 156 -4.04 -3.36 16.91
N ASN A 157 -5.23 -3.95 17.01
CA ASN A 157 -6.50 -3.22 17.04
C ASN A 157 -6.76 -2.37 15.78
N ALA A 158 -6.07 -2.62 14.68
CA ALA A 158 -6.30 -1.89 13.44
C ALA A 158 -7.74 -2.01 12.98
N THR A 159 -8.29 -0.90 12.47
CA THR A 159 -9.61 -0.82 11.86
C THR A 159 -9.49 -0.16 10.49
N PHE A 160 -10.10 -0.80 9.49
CA PHE A 160 -10.08 -0.35 8.10
C PHE A 160 -11.44 0.26 7.77
N TYR A 161 -11.57 1.56 8.00
CA TYR A 161 -12.77 2.30 7.57
C TYR A 161 -12.77 2.45 6.06
N LYS A 162 -13.95 2.71 5.48
CA LYS A 162 -14.05 2.94 4.03
C LYS A 162 -13.49 4.32 3.69
N GLU A 163 -12.28 4.36 3.18
CA GLU A 163 -11.58 5.58 2.77
C GLU A 163 -12.39 6.34 1.70
N GLN A 164 -12.47 7.68 1.80
CA GLN A 164 -13.46 8.45 1.04
C GLN A 164 -13.13 8.58 -0.45
N PHE A 165 -11.86 8.73 -0.84
CA PHE A 165 -11.49 8.77 -2.26
C PHE A 165 -11.77 7.43 -2.92
N SER A 166 -11.43 6.32 -2.25
CA SER A 166 -11.77 4.95 -2.68
C SER A 166 -13.28 4.77 -2.84
N GLN A 167 -14.08 5.30 -1.92
CA GLN A 167 -15.54 5.24 -2.02
C GLN A 167 -16.07 5.98 -3.26
N ARG A 168 -15.51 7.15 -3.61
CA ARG A 168 -15.93 7.92 -4.79
C ARG A 168 -15.53 7.26 -6.10
N THR A 169 -14.31 6.74 -6.16
CA THR A 169 -13.69 6.28 -7.43
C THR A 169 -13.79 4.77 -7.65
N ALA A 170 -13.87 4.00 -6.57
CA ALA A 170 -13.83 2.54 -6.58
C ALA A 170 -14.94 1.88 -5.72
N GLY A 171 -16.02 2.58 -5.39
CA GLY A 171 -17.02 2.20 -4.38
C GLY A 171 -17.62 0.79 -4.53
N LYS A 172 -17.79 0.28 -5.77
CA LYS A 172 -18.24 -1.10 -6.00
C LYS A 172 -17.21 -2.13 -5.49
N TYR A 173 -15.91 -1.83 -5.61
CA TYR A 173 -14.83 -2.70 -5.15
C TYR A 173 -14.62 -2.59 -3.64
N VAL A 174 -14.75 -1.37 -3.07
CA VAL A 174 -14.80 -1.19 -1.62
C VAL A 174 -15.89 -2.07 -1.01
N ASN A 175 -17.11 -1.98 -1.53
CA ASN A 175 -18.23 -2.80 -1.03
C ASN A 175 -17.99 -4.31 -1.21
N LYS A 176 -17.36 -4.72 -2.32
CA LYS A 176 -16.98 -6.12 -2.55
C LYS A 176 -16.02 -6.62 -1.47
N ILE A 177 -14.94 -5.86 -1.20
CA ILE A 177 -13.90 -6.23 -0.24
C ILE A 177 -14.47 -6.28 1.17
N TRP A 178 -15.18 -5.24 1.63
CA TRP A 178 -15.78 -5.19 2.97
C TRP A 178 -16.83 -6.28 3.18
N ASN A 179 -17.68 -6.53 2.18
CA ASN A 179 -18.64 -7.63 2.27
C ASN A 179 -17.95 -9.00 2.32
N THR A 180 -16.83 -9.17 1.64
CA THR A 180 -16.03 -10.39 1.71
C THR A 180 -15.42 -10.56 3.10
N ALA A 181 -14.83 -9.53 3.66
CA ALA A 181 -14.29 -9.54 5.02
C ALA A 181 -15.36 -9.91 6.06
N HIS A 182 -16.56 -9.31 5.95
CA HIS A 182 -17.69 -9.64 6.83
C HIS A 182 -18.13 -11.10 6.69
N ARG A 183 -18.21 -11.63 5.46
CA ARG A 183 -18.57 -13.04 5.21
C ARG A 183 -17.55 -14.01 5.82
N LEU A 184 -16.28 -13.62 5.85
CA LEU A 184 -15.19 -14.40 6.46
C LEU A 184 -15.10 -14.24 7.99
N GLY A 185 -15.94 -13.39 8.60
CA GLY A 185 -15.96 -13.17 10.06
C GLY A 185 -15.00 -12.07 10.53
N PHE A 186 -14.43 -11.28 9.63
CA PHE A 186 -13.47 -10.19 9.93
C PHE A 186 -14.12 -8.80 10.05
N GLY A 187 -15.42 -8.73 10.30
CA GLY A 187 -16.17 -7.47 10.36
C GLY A 187 -15.70 -6.49 11.43
N ASN A 188 -15.04 -6.96 12.49
CA ASN A 188 -14.42 -6.13 13.50
C ASN A 188 -13.21 -5.34 12.98
N PHE A 189 -12.46 -5.86 11.99
CA PHE A 189 -11.37 -5.14 11.32
C PHE A 189 -11.88 -4.22 10.21
N PHE A 190 -13.01 -4.54 9.59
CA PHE A 190 -13.59 -3.84 8.44
C PHE A 190 -14.95 -3.22 8.79
N PRO A 191 -15.00 -2.15 9.64
CA PRO A 191 -16.25 -1.47 9.94
C PRO A 191 -16.91 -0.94 8.67
N LYS A 192 -18.26 -0.81 8.68
CA LYS A 192 -19.02 -0.36 7.50
C LYS A 192 -19.05 1.15 7.34
N GLU A 193 -18.59 1.85 8.35
CA GLU A 193 -18.54 3.28 8.45
C GLU A 193 -17.52 3.86 7.44
N LYS A 194 -17.71 5.14 7.13
CA LYS A 194 -16.78 5.90 6.30
C LYS A 194 -15.65 6.45 7.15
N GLY A 195 -14.43 6.34 6.63
CA GLY A 195 -13.25 7.02 7.16
C GLY A 195 -13.12 8.44 6.61
N THR A 196 -11.90 8.95 6.60
CA THR A 196 -11.51 10.20 5.96
C THR A 196 -10.96 9.98 4.56
N GLU A 197 -10.65 11.04 3.85
CA GLU A 197 -9.86 11.00 2.62
C GLU A 197 -8.38 11.04 2.99
N VAL A 198 -7.60 10.14 2.43
CA VAL A 198 -6.15 10.03 2.67
C VAL A 198 -5.42 10.24 1.34
N THR A 199 -4.32 11.01 1.37
CA THR A 199 -3.40 11.09 0.24
C THR A 199 -2.45 9.91 0.31
N ASP A 200 -2.55 9.00 -0.68
CA ASP A 200 -1.76 7.79 -0.74
C ASP A 200 -1.65 7.30 -2.19
N ASP A 201 -0.84 6.28 -2.47
CA ASP A 201 -0.54 5.71 -3.78
C ASP A 201 -1.79 5.41 -4.62
N HIS A 202 -2.90 4.97 -4.00
CA HIS A 202 -4.16 4.68 -4.68
C HIS A 202 -4.73 5.88 -5.45
N MET A 203 -4.52 7.10 -4.93
CA MET A 203 -4.94 8.32 -5.61
C MET A 203 -4.18 8.51 -6.92
N TYR A 204 -2.88 8.29 -6.93
CA TYR A 204 -2.05 8.44 -8.13
C TYR A 204 -2.27 7.31 -9.13
N VAL A 205 -2.53 6.08 -8.67
CA VAL A 205 -2.99 4.98 -9.54
C VAL A 205 -4.27 5.38 -10.27
N TYR A 206 -5.26 5.95 -9.57
CA TYR A 206 -6.49 6.40 -10.21
C TYR A 206 -6.28 7.63 -11.08
N ASN A 207 -5.66 8.68 -10.56
CA ASN A 207 -5.57 9.97 -11.26
C ASN A 207 -4.74 9.87 -12.56
N LEU A 208 -3.69 9.06 -12.57
CA LEU A 208 -2.77 8.95 -13.70
C LEU A 208 -3.10 7.79 -14.66
N ARG A 209 -3.76 6.73 -14.16
CA ARG A 209 -4.09 5.55 -14.96
C ARG A 209 -5.58 5.29 -15.14
N GLN A 210 -6.45 6.01 -14.43
CA GLN A 210 -7.90 5.77 -14.39
C GLN A 210 -8.25 4.34 -13.94
N ILE A 211 -7.38 3.71 -13.15
CA ILE A 211 -7.63 2.41 -12.54
C ILE A 211 -8.29 2.66 -11.18
N PRO A 212 -9.57 2.27 -10.96
CA PRO A 212 -10.21 2.36 -9.65
C PRO A 212 -9.35 1.63 -8.62
N CYS A 213 -8.85 2.32 -7.60
CA CYS A 213 -7.99 1.71 -6.60
C CYS A 213 -8.60 1.90 -5.20
N VAL A 214 -8.66 0.80 -4.45
CA VAL A 214 -9.16 0.78 -3.06
C VAL A 214 -7.98 0.81 -2.13
N ASP A 215 -8.02 1.72 -1.18
CA ASP A 215 -7.07 1.77 -0.09
C ASP A 215 -7.62 1.02 1.13
N ILE A 216 -6.88 0.04 1.61
CA ILE A 216 -7.08 -0.63 2.89
C ILE A 216 -6.00 -0.10 3.82
N ILE A 217 -6.36 0.91 4.59
CA ILE A 217 -5.46 1.63 5.48
C ILE A 217 -6.02 1.65 6.90
N ASN A 218 -5.13 1.52 7.90
CA ASN A 218 -5.55 1.69 9.27
C ASN A 218 -6.07 3.11 9.50
N TYR A 219 -7.26 3.22 10.07
CA TYR A 219 -7.84 4.49 10.47
C TYR A 219 -8.62 4.32 11.76
N ASP A 220 -8.33 5.17 12.76
CA ASP A 220 -9.08 5.24 14.00
C ASP A 220 -9.40 6.71 14.30
N PRO A 221 -10.69 7.10 14.28
CA PRO A 221 -11.11 8.49 14.52
C PRO A 221 -10.85 8.99 15.95
N ASN A 222 -10.40 8.12 16.86
CA ASN A 222 -10.04 8.50 18.23
C ASN A 222 -8.63 9.09 18.33
N TYR A 223 -7.82 8.98 17.28
CA TYR A 223 -6.50 9.61 17.21
C TYR A 223 -6.52 10.88 16.38
N ASP A 224 -5.75 11.89 16.80
CA ASP A 224 -5.67 13.18 16.10
C ASP A 224 -5.16 13.04 14.66
N THR A 225 -4.21 12.10 14.44
CA THR A 225 -3.69 11.77 13.11
C THR A 225 -4.62 10.86 12.32
N GLY A 226 -5.50 10.12 12.98
CA GLY A 226 -6.30 9.06 12.39
C GLY A 226 -5.56 7.71 12.18
N PHE A 227 -4.24 7.64 12.40
CA PHE A 227 -3.42 6.47 12.04
C PHE A 227 -2.88 5.66 13.24
N GLY A 228 -3.13 6.13 14.46
CA GLY A 228 -2.63 5.50 15.69
C GLY A 228 -1.34 6.13 16.22
N ASP A 229 -0.95 5.74 17.44
CA ASP A 229 0.16 6.38 18.17
C ASP A 229 1.54 6.04 17.60
N PHE A 230 1.66 4.98 16.81
CA PHE A 230 2.92 4.52 16.24
C PHE A 230 3.28 5.21 14.91
N TRP A 231 2.28 5.83 14.25
CA TRP A 231 2.48 6.39 12.92
C TRP A 231 3.52 7.51 12.92
N HIS A 232 4.54 7.36 12.07
CA HIS A 232 5.69 8.26 11.93
C HIS A 232 6.44 8.50 13.25
N THR A 233 6.53 7.46 14.10
CA THR A 233 7.28 7.46 15.35
C THR A 233 8.31 6.32 15.39
N ILE A 234 9.27 6.38 16.32
CA ILE A 234 10.21 5.27 16.51
C ILE A 234 9.56 4.01 17.09
N ASP A 235 8.28 4.09 17.49
CA ASP A 235 7.54 2.97 18.06
C ASP A 235 6.87 2.11 16.97
N ASP A 236 6.99 2.46 15.69
CA ASP A 236 6.58 1.57 14.59
C ASP A 236 7.54 0.39 14.45
N THR A 237 7.40 -0.58 15.34
CA THR A 237 8.26 -1.75 15.49
C THR A 237 7.46 -3.05 15.44
N MET A 238 8.15 -4.21 15.47
CA MET A 238 7.51 -5.52 15.52
C MET A 238 6.57 -5.71 16.71
N ASP A 239 6.73 -4.94 17.78
CA ASP A 239 5.92 -5.08 19.00
C ASP A 239 4.47 -4.66 18.81
N ILE A 240 4.20 -3.79 17.83
CA ILE A 240 2.83 -3.36 17.51
C ILE A 240 2.10 -4.29 16.52
N ILE A 241 2.82 -5.23 15.90
CA ILE A 241 2.23 -6.11 14.88
C ILE A 241 1.37 -7.20 15.50
N ASP A 242 0.19 -7.40 14.92
CA ASP A 242 -0.74 -8.47 15.24
C ASP A 242 -0.98 -9.41 14.07
N LYS A 243 -0.74 -10.70 14.28
CA LYS A 243 -0.95 -11.73 13.26
C LYS A 243 -2.42 -11.89 12.87
N GLY A 244 -3.34 -11.57 13.78
CA GLY A 244 -4.79 -11.61 13.52
C GLY A 244 -5.18 -10.56 12.50
N THR A 245 -4.63 -9.35 12.61
CA THR A 245 -4.84 -8.26 11.65
C THR A 245 -4.29 -8.62 10.27
N LEU A 246 -3.03 -9.06 10.20
CA LEU A 246 -2.42 -9.51 8.94
C LEU A 246 -3.22 -10.65 8.27
N ASN A 247 -3.68 -11.62 9.08
CA ASN A 247 -4.49 -12.73 8.59
C ASN A 247 -5.85 -12.26 8.03
N ALA A 248 -6.52 -11.32 8.73
CA ALA A 248 -7.81 -10.80 8.27
C ALA A 248 -7.70 -10.14 6.89
N VAL A 249 -6.65 -9.34 6.68
CA VAL A 249 -6.39 -8.69 5.39
C VAL A 249 -6.01 -9.72 4.33
N GLY A 250 -5.04 -10.59 4.61
CA GLY A 250 -4.56 -11.60 3.66
C GLY A 250 -5.65 -12.56 3.19
N GLN A 251 -6.47 -13.10 4.12
CA GLN A 251 -7.60 -13.97 3.78
C GLN A 251 -8.67 -13.24 2.96
N THR A 252 -8.96 -11.99 3.30
CA THR A 252 -9.91 -11.18 2.53
C THR A 252 -9.43 -10.97 1.10
N LEU A 253 -8.15 -10.64 0.90
CA LEU A 253 -7.57 -10.48 -0.43
C LEU A 253 -7.61 -11.78 -1.24
N LEU A 254 -7.17 -12.90 -0.67
CA LEU A 254 -7.17 -14.20 -1.35
C LEU A 254 -8.58 -14.58 -1.79
N GLU A 255 -9.58 -14.43 -0.92
CA GLU A 255 -10.97 -14.71 -1.26
C GLU A 255 -11.48 -13.79 -2.37
N VAL A 256 -11.10 -12.51 -2.36
CA VAL A 256 -11.48 -11.55 -3.41
C VAL A 256 -10.88 -11.95 -4.75
N ILE A 257 -9.56 -12.21 -4.83
CA ILE A 257 -8.88 -12.46 -6.10
C ILE A 257 -9.20 -13.83 -6.70
N TYR A 258 -9.36 -14.89 -5.88
CA TYR A 258 -9.70 -16.21 -6.38
C TYR A 258 -11.17 -16.32 -6.85
N ASN A 259 -12.05 -15.42 -6.41
CA ASN A 259 -13.42 -15.32 -6.90
C ASN A 259 -13.60 -14.35 -8.09
N GLU A 260 -12.50 -13.76 -8.61
CA GLU A 260 -12.56 -12.99 -9.86
C GLU A 260 -12.71 -13.92 -11.08
N LYS A 261 -13.63 -13.52 -11.99
CA LYS A 261 -13.94 -14.27 -13.22
C LYS A 261 -13.62 -13.45 -14.45
#